data_9948bac9753cb2fd694a76ae4b058853
#
_entry.id   9948bac9753cb2fd694a76ae4b058853
#
_cell.length_a   1.000
_cell.length_b   1.000
_cell.length_c   1.000
_cell.angle_alpha   90.00
_cell.angle_beta   90.00
_cell.angle_gamma   90.00
#
_symmetry.space_group_name_H-M   'P 1'
#
loop_
_entity.id
_entity.type
_entity.pdbx_description
1 polymer ?
#
loop_
_entity_poly.entity_id
_entity_poly.type
_entity_poly.pdbx_seq_one_letter_code
_entity_poly.pdbx_strand_id
1 'polypeptide(L)'
;MFSINNLRNGTGQVLSPGIAGLLLAAGTAMAAEALPPPGPAGPMTFVDLIDHPAPEANWDRFYALEDRLAGAFLSACAAQACLPRRLLWPMQLRCSVRVPDATVAACIWVIAGSDLRVRATGSIDPDVRVWRCPLPLGPGVAVEAFHVALEVDDPLAVRLPGASGSLLHALRTCLEAPGTPS
;
A
#
# COMPACT_ATOMS: atom_id res chain seq x y z
N MET A 1 -19.89 -26.65 32.19
CA MET A 1 -21.04 -26.68 33.10
C MET A 1 -22.04 -25.64 32.63
N PHE A 2 -23.27 -26.07 32.41
CA PHE A 2 -24.48 -25.36 31.98
C PHE A 2 -24.53 -24.95 30.50
N SER A 3 -25.25 -25.58 29.67
CA SER A 3 -26.62 -26.22 29.58
C SER A 3 -27.53 -25.29 28.77
N ILE A 4 -27.78 -25.64 27.53
CA ILE A 4 -28.94 -26.22 26.78
C ILE A 4 -30.31 -25.57 27.02
N ASN A 5 -30.99 -25.51 25.88
CA ASN A 5 -32.44 -25.42 25.61
C ASN A 5 -32.96 -24.04 25.24
N ASN A 6 -33.75 -23.86 24.17
CA ASN A 6 -35.00 -24.56 23.94
C ASN A 6 -35.50 -24.39 22.48
N LEU A 7 -35.98 -25.50 21.93
CA LEU A 7 -36.86 -25.61 20.80
C LEU A 7 -38.25 -24.99 21.09
N ARG A 8 -38.91 -24.40 20.11
CA ARG A 8 -40.36 -24.71 19.90
C ARG A 8 -40.84 -24.36 18.51
N ASN A 9 -41.42 -25.36 17.89
CA ASN A 9 -42.27 -25.42 16.72
C ASN A 9 -43.48 -24.45 16.79
N GLY A 10 -43.92 -24.00 15.63
CA GLY A 10 -45.21 -23.41 15.45
C GLY A 10 -45.66 -23.51 14.00
N THR A 11 -46.26 -24.65 13.65
CA THR A 11 -47.04 -24.89 12.42
C THR A 11 -48.29 -24.06 12.44
N GLY A 12 -48.62 -23.39 11.34
CA GLY A 12 -49.89 -22.76 11.11
C GLY A 12 -50.16 -22.55 9.62
N GLN A 13 -50.71 -23.62 8.97
CA GLN A 13 -51.33 -23.47 7.66
C GLN A 13 -52.66 -22.79 7.79
N VAL A 14 -52.91 -21.78 6.98
CA VAL A 14 -54.26 -21.32 6.63
C VAL A 14 -54.35 -21.17 5.14
N LEU A 15 -55.11 -22.10 4.55
CA LEU A 15 -55.63 -21.97 3.17
C LEU A 15 -56.77 -20.95 3.14
N SER A 16 -56.76 -20.07 2.15
CA SER A 16 -57.98 -19.43 1.64
C SER A 16 -57.86 -19.14 0.14
N PRO A 17 -58.91 -19.38 -0.61
CA PRO A 17 -58.86 -19.40 -2.09
C PRO A 17 -59.32 -18.08 -2.70
N GLY A 18 -58.73 -17.81 -3.88
CA GLY A 18 -59.41 -17.21 -5.01
C GLY A 18 -59.63 -15.69 -4.98
N ILE A 19 -58.92 -15.05 -5.89
CA ILE A 19 -59.47 -14.04 -6.83
C ILE A 19 -58.48 -13.95 -7.98
N ALA A 20 -58.93 -14.38 -9.18
CA ALA A 20 -58.22 -14.14 -10.42
C ALA A 20 -58.32 -12.66 -10.80
N GLY A 21 -57.28 -11.90 -10.53
CA GLY A 21 -57.12 -10.51 -11.00
C GLY A 21 -56.14 -10.46 -12.16
N LEU A 22 -56.62 -10.25 -13.33
CA LEU A 22 -55.85 -10.02 -14.55
C LEU A 22 -55.21 -8.65 -14.45
N LEU A 23 -53.96 -8.56 -13.96
CA LEU A 23 -53.17 -7.33 -13.95
C LEU A 23 -52.38 -7.25 -15.28
N LEU A 24 -52.86 -6.37 -16.18
CA LEU A 24 -52.05 -5.89 -17.29
C LEU A 24 -50.82 -5.15 -16.71
N ALA A 25 -49.66 -5.79 -16.76
CA ALA A 25 -48.42 -5.12 -16.48
C ALA A 25 -48.04 -4.26 -17.68
N ALA A 26 -48.31 -2.95 -17.56
CA ALA A 26 -47.66 -1.96 -18.42
C ALA A 26 -46.19 -1.91 -18.10
N GLY A 27 -45.40 -2.60 -18.90
CA GLY A 27 -43.93 -2.57 -18.84
C GLY A 27 -43.44 -1.16 -19.26
N THR A 28 -43.11 -0.32 -18.29
CA THR A 28 -42.31 0.88 -18.55
C THR A 28 -40.90 0.43 -18.89
N ALA A 29 -40.55 0.46 -20.19
CA ALA A 29 -39.19 0.32 -20.62
C ALA A 29 -38.35 1.49 -20.04
N MET A 30 -37.60 1.23 -18.99
CA MET A 30 -36.55 2.15 -18.54
C MET A 30 -35.51 2.24 -19.66
N ALA A 31 -35.49 3.35 -20.37
CA ALA A 31 -34.39 3.69 -21.25
C ALA A 31 -33.11 3.72 -20.39
N ALA A 32 -32.19 2.80 -20.64
CA ALA A 32 -30.85 2.85 -20.06
C ALA A 32 -30.18 4.12 -20.60
N GLU A 33 -30.08 5.13 -19.75
CA GLU A 33 -29.33 6.34 -20.05
C GLU A 33 -27.89 5.93 -20.28
N ALA A 34 -27.42 6.01 -21.52
CA ALA A 34 -26.04 5.74 -21.88
C ALA A 34 -25.15 6.75 -21.12
N LEU A 35 -24.24 6.23 -20.30
CA LEU A 35 -23.20 7.05 -19.68
C LEU A 35 -22.50 7.90 -20.76
N PRO A 36 -22.32 9.21 -20.52
CA PRO A 36 -21.59 10.06 -21.46
C PRO A 36 -20.19 9.47 -21.69
N PRO A 37 -19.67 9.55 -22.92
CA PRO A 37 -18.33 9.10 -23.21
C PRO A 37 -17.33 9.81 -22.29
N PRO A 38 -16.27 9.15 -21.79
CA PRO A 38 -15.26 9.80 -20.96
C PRO A 38 -14.71 11.00 -21.75
N GLY A 39 -14.80 12.19 -21.14
CA GLY A 39 -14.23 13.40 -21.71
C GLY A 39 -12.71 13.24 -21.97
N PRO A 40 -12.10 14.09 -22.81
CA PRO A 40 -10.67 14.04 -23.04
C PRO A 40 -9.94 14.09 -21.69
N ALA A 41 -9.04 13.11 -21.46
CA ALA A 41 -8.25 13.06 -20.24
C ALA A 41 -7.53 14.41 -20.08
N GLY A 42 -7.86 15.12 -19.00
CA GLY A 42 -7.16 16.36 -18.65
C GLY A 42 -5.65 16.10 -18.48
N PRO A 43 -4.83 17.14 -18.40
CA PRO A 43 -3.39 16.98 -18.25
C PRO A 43 -3.10 16.08 -17.05
N MET A 44 -2.24 15.07 -17.23
CA MET A 44 -1.81 14.16 -16.18
C MET A 44 -1.11 14.97 -15.11
N THR A 45 -1.74 15.13 -13.96
CA THR A 45 -1.17 15.87 -12.83
C THR A 45 -0.78 14.86 -11.74
N PHE A 46 0.43 15.02 -11.24
CA PHE A 46 0.95 14.23 -10.11
C PHE A 46 1.17 15.13 -8.90
N VAL A 47 0.93 14.58 -7.70
CA VAL A 47 1.25 15.21 -6.42
C VAL A 47 1.98 14.21 -5.54
N ASP A 48 2.65 14.69 -4.49
CA ASP A 48 3.18 13.80 -3.46
C ASP A 48 2.02 13.16 -2.69
N LEU A 49 2.18 11.90 -2.28
CA LEU A 49 1.16 11.17 -1.49
C LEU A 49 0.81 11.90 -0.20
N ILE A 50 1.77 12.58 0.41
CA ILE A 50 1.57 13.38 1.63
C ILE A 50 0.58 14.53 1.41
N ASP A 51 0.51 15.06 0.19
CA ASP A 51 -0.35 16.17 -0.21
C ASP A 51 -1.61 15.73 -0.96
N HIS A 52 -1.92 14.44 -0.99
CA HIS A 52 -3.12 13.92 -1.62
C HIS A 52 -4.22 13.66 -0.58
N PRO A 53 -5.51 14.03 -0.79
CA PRO A 53 -6.09 14.70 -1.97
C PRO A 53 -5.93 16.22 -2.00
N ALA A 54 -5.42 16.83 -0.95
CA ALA A 54 -5.14 18.26 -0.83
C ALA A 54 -3.84 18.46 -0.05
N PRO A 55 -3.20 19.63 -0.10
CA PRO A 55 -1.99 19.92 0.66
C PRO A 55 -2.14 19.53 2.13
N GLU A 56 -1.16 18.82 2.65
CA GLU A 56 -1.07 18.33 4.04
C GLU A 56 -2.18 17.35 4.49
N ALA A 57 -3.14 17.02 3.62
CA ALA A 57 -4.31 16.21 4.01
C ALA A 57 -3.97 14.78 4.48
N ASN A 58 -2.80 14.26 4.10
CA ASN A 58 -2.37 12.91 4.42
C ASN A 58 -1.13 12.85 5.33
N TRP A 59 -0.71 13.95 5.92
CA TRP A 59 0.53 14.06 6.70
C TRP A 59 0.61 13.05 7.83
N ASP A 60 -0.34 13.05 8.74
CA ASP A 60 -0.30 12.18 9.93
C ASP A 60 -0.26 10.70 9.53
N ARG A 61 -1.09 10.31 8.58
CA ARG A 61 -1.15 8.93 8.09
C ARG A 61 0.14 8.52 7.38
N PHE A 62 0.68 9.42 6.56
CA PHE A 62 1.90 9.15 5.81
C PHE A 62 3.11 9.04 6.72
N TYR A 63 3.29 9.94 7.68
CA TYR A 63 4.39 9.87 8.62
C TYR A 63 4.28 8.67 9.55
N ALA A 64 3.09 8.32 10.02
CA ALA A 64 2.88 7.08 10.78
C ALA A 64 3.26 5.83 9.97
N LEU A 65 2.99 5.83 8.66
CA LEU A 65 3.41 4.77 7.76
C LEU A 65 4.95 4.75 7.60
N GLU A 66 5.58 5.92 7.39
CA GLU A 66 7.03 6.04 7.24
C GLU A 66 7.75 5.54 8.49
N ASP A 67 7.30 5.94 9.69
CA ASP A 67 7.85 5.49 10.98
C ASP A 67 7.71 3.96 11.16
N ARG A 68 6.57 3.40 10.81
CA ARG A 68 6.33 1.94 10.87
C ARG A 68 7.26 1.18 9.96
N LEU A 69 7.40 1.63 8.72
CA LEU A 69 8.31 1.03 7.74
C LEU A 69 9.76 1.13 8.20
N ALA A 70 10.16 2.29 8.73
CA ALA A 70 11.50 2.51 9.26
C ALA A 70 11.80 1.59 10.44
N GLY A 71 10.89 1.46 11.39
CA GLY A 71 11.01 0.55 12.53
C GLY A 71 11.14 -0.91 12.11
N ALA A 72 10.30 -1.37 11.18
CA ALA A 72 10.35 -2.72 10.63
C ALA A 72 11.69 -2.97 9.89
N PHE A 73 12.15 -2.00 9.10
CA PHE A 73 13.42 -2.07 8.39
C PHE A 73 14.61 -2.19 9.34
N LEU A 74 14.69 -1.36 10.37
CA LEU A 74 15.76 -1.41 11.35
C LEU A 74 15.77 -2.73 12.11
N SER A 75 14.60 -3.27 12.49
CA SER A 75 14.46 -4.58 13.12
C SER A 75 14.96 -5.71 12.20
N ALA A 76 14.56 -5.71 10.93
CA ALA A 76 14.98 -6.70 9.96
C ALA A 76 16.48 -6.64 9.69
N CYS A 77 17.07 -5.44 9.64
CA CYS A 77 18.50 -5.24 9.45
C CYS A 77 19.33 -5.64 10.69
N ALA A 78 18.81 -5.37 11.92
CA ALA A 78 19.45 -5.82 13.14
C ALA A 78 19.54 -7.35 13.22
N ALA A 79 18.56 -8.06 12.68
CA ALA A 79 18.57 -9.51 12.55
C ALA A 79 19.48 -10.04 11.41
N GLN A 80 20.34 -9.21 10.84
CA GLN A 80 21.26 -9.52 9.73
C GLN A 80 20.57 -9.90 8.40
N ALA A 81 19.32 -9.53 8.26
CA ALA A 81 18.54 -9.76 7.04
C ALA A 81 18.91 -8.80 5.88
N CYS A 82 19.71 -7.76 6.14
CA CYS A 82 20.16 -6.76 5.18
C CYS A 82 21.63 -6.91 4.82
N LEU A 83 22.34 -5.81 4.54
CA LEU A 83 23.77 -5.85 4.18
C LEU A 83 24.65 -6.08 5.43
N PRO A 84 25.46 -7.14 5.48
CA PRO A 84 26.40 -7.34 6.57
C PRO A 84 27.46 -6.22 6.61
N ARG A 85 27.85 -5.81 7.81
CA ARG A 85 28.89 -4.81 8.09
C ARG A 85 28.59 -3.37 7.75
N ARG A 86 27.38 -3.03 7.23
CA ARG A 86 26.98 -1.65 7.01
C ARG A 86 25.92 -1.24 8.02
N LEU A 87 26.11 -0.05 8.60
CA LEU A 87 25.04 0.62 9.31
C LEU A 87 24.11 1.22 8.27
N LEU A 88 22.88 0.70 8.19
CA LEU A 88 21.84 1.18 7.28
C LEU A 88 20.86 2.05 8.03
N TRP A 89 20.42 3.14 7.39
CA TRP A 89 19.44 4.06 7.93
C TRP A 89 18.39 4.42 6.89
N PRO A 90 17.12 4.15 7.14
CA PRO A 90 16.04 4.61 6.26
C PRO A 90 15.90 6.13 6.40
N MET A 91 15.95 6.84 5.27
CA MET A 91 15.96 8.29 5.24
C MET A 91 14.58 8.86 4.95
N GLN A 92 14.03 8.57 3.79
CA GLN A 92 12.82 9.19 3.31
C GLN A 92 12.09 8.29 2.31
N LEU A 93 10.79 8.15 2.48
CA LEU A 93 9.87 7.59 1.50
C LEU A 93 9.17 8.73 0.76
N ARG A 94 9.05 8.63 -0.56
CA ARG A 94 8.19 9.52 -1.35
C ARG A 94 7.44 8.73 -2.39
N CYS A 95 6.17 9.07 -2.57
CA CYS A 95 5.28 8.44 -3.53
C CYS A 95 4.59 9.51 -4.38
N SER A 96 4.59 9.32 -5.69
CA SER A 96 3.80 10.15 -6.60
C SER A 96 2.41 9.57 -6.79
N VAL A 97 1.39 10.41 -6.69
CA VAL A 97 -0.01 10.06 -6.90
C VAL A 97 -0.51 10.75 -8.15
N ARG A 98 -1.14 10.00 -9.03
CA ARG A 98 -1.85 10.51 -10.19
C ARG A 98 -3.21 11.02 -9.75
N VAL A 99 -3.42 12.34 -9.86
CA VAL A 99 -4.60 13.02 -9.30
C VAL A 99 -5.93 12.56 -9.91
N PRO A 100 -6.05 12.39 -11.25
CA PRO A 100 -7.35 12.11 -11.86
C PRO A 100 -8.05 10.84 -11.38
N ASP A 101 -7.29 9.85 -10.94
CA ASP A 101 -7.81 8.55 -10.51
C ASP A 101 -7.32 8.11 -9.12
N ALA A 102 -6.64 9.00 -8.40
CA ALA A 102 -6.14 8.74 -7.04
C ALA A 102 -5.31 7.44 -6.96
N THR A 103 -4.42 7.22 -7.93
CA THR A 103 -3.57 6.03 -7.96
C THR A 103 -2.11 6.38 -7.68
N VAL A 104 -1.44 5.53 -6.90
CA VAL A 104 0.00 5.61 -6.67
C VAL A 104 0.72 5.18 -7.94
N ALA A 105 1.50 6.09 -8.52
CA ALA A 105 2.23 5.85 -9.75
C ALA A 105 3.61 5.23 -9.50
N ALA A 106 4.32 5.72 -8.49
CA ALA A 106 5.63 5.21 -8.09
C ALA A 106 5.95 5.63 -6.65
N CYS A 107 6.72 4.80 -5.95
CA CYS A 107 7.30 5.14 -4.66
C CYS A 107 8.80 4.85 -4.68
N ILE A 108 9.59 5.74 -4.08
CA ILE A 108 11.02 5.57 -3.86
C ILE A 108 11.33 5.69 -2.38
N TRP A 109 12.03 4.71 -1.84
CA TRP A 109 12.55 4.77 -0.49
C TRP A 109 14.06 4.98 -0.53
N VAL A 110 14.51 6.07 0.08
CA VAL A 110 15.93 6.43 0.18
C VAL A 110 16.50 5.81 1.44
N ILE A 111 17.58 5.03 1.29
CA ILE A 111 18.29 4.38 2.39
C ILE A 111 19.75 4.81 2.32
N ALA A 112 20.28 5.34 3.43
CA ALA A 112 21.70 5.62 3.57
C ALA A 112 22.40 4.45 4.25
N GLY A 113 23.67 4.25 3.93
CA GLY A 113 24.51 3.26 4.59
C GLY A 113 25.94 3.72 4.73
N SER A 114 26.56 3.39 5.87
CA SER A 114 27.96 3.73 6.14
C SER A 114 28.76 2.51 6.60
N ASP A 115 30.01 2.47 6.20
CA ASP A 115 31.05 1.57 6.72
C ASP A 115 32.28 2.42 7.05
N LEU A 116 32.88 2.20 8.21
CA LEU A 116 34.07 2.91 8.66
C LEU A 116 35.23 1.91 8.81
N ARG A 117 36.33 2.20 8.13
CA ARG A 117 37.52 1.35 8.18
C ARG A 117 38.70 2.09 8.73
N VAL A 118 39.39 1.50 9.70
CA VAL A 118 40.67 1.99 10.18
C VAL A 118 41.78 1.37 9.33
N ARG A 119 42.55 2.21 8.64
CA ARG A 119 43.71 1.78 7.86
C ARG A 119 44.93 1.51 8.76
N ALA A 120 45.88 0.75 8.27
CA ALA A 120 47.14 0.47 8.98
C ALA A 120 47.94 1.75 9.31
N THR A 121 47.71 2.84 8.60
CA THR A 121 48.25 4.19 8.86
C THR A 121 47.62 4.92 10.02
N GLY A 122 46.52 4.37 10.62
CA GLY A 122 45.74 5.03 11.65
C GLY A 122 44.67 5.99 11.12
N SER A 123 44.58 6.20 9.80
CA SER A 123 43.50 7.01 9.22
C SER A 123 42.18 6.25 9.19
N ILE A 124 41.06 6.96 9.33
CA ILE A 124 39.71 6.43 9.18
C ILE A 124 39.20 6.72 7.78
N ASP A 125 38.74 5.67 7.11
CA ASP A 125 38.23 5.72 5.74
C ASP A 125 36.71 5.50 5.77
N PRO A 126 35.90 6.55 5.59
CA PRO A 126 34.44 6.43 5.53
C PRO A 126 33.99 5.99 4.12
N ASP A 127 33.14 4.98 4.03
CA ASP A 127 32.39 4.63 2.81
C ASP A 127 30.90 4.87 3.04
N VAL A 128 30.41 6.02 2.58
CA VAL A 128 29.00 6.40 2.69
C VAL A 128 28.32 6.22 1.34
N ARG A 129 27.18 5.56 1.35
CA ARG A 129 26.38 5.26 0.15
C ARG A 129 24.92 5.53 0.35
N VAL A 130 24.24 5.82 -0.76
CA VAL A 130 22.79 6.04 -0.79
C VAL A 130 22.16 5.12 -1.85
N TRP A 131 21.10 4.44 -1.44
CA TRP A 131 20.24 3.65 -2.33
C TRP A 131 18.90 4.35 -2.50
N ARG A 132 18.39 4.32 -3.73
CA ARG A 132 17.04 4.76 -4.07
C ARG A 132 16.25 3.54 -4.48
N CYS A 133 15.55 2.94 -3.51
CA CYS A 133 14.85 1.68 -3.69
C CYS A 133 13.42 1.92 -4.15
N PRO A 134 13.06 1.53 -5.38
CA PRO A 134 11.66 1.58 -5.82
C PRO A 134 10.85 0.54 -5.05
N LEU A 135 9.67 0.92 -4.56
CA LEU A 135 8.72 -0.04 -4.04
C LEU A 135 8.07 -0.82 -5.19
N PRO A 136 7.90 -2.14 -5.03
CA PRO A 136 7.29 -2.97 -6.06
C PRO A 136 5.78 -2.76 -6.11
N LEU A 137 5.32 -1.88 -6.98
CA LEU A 137 3.91 -1.56 -7.18
C LEU A 137 3.45 -1.99 -8.56
N GLY A 138 2.25 -2.55 -8.63
CA GLY A 138 1.54 -2.73 -9.89
C GLY A 138 0.96 -1.41 -10.42
N PRO A 139 0.53 -1.37 -11.68
CA PRO A 139 -0.15 -0.20 -12.21
C PRO A 139 -1.53 -0.01 -11.57
N GLY A 140 -1.95 1.25 -11.41
CA GLY A 140 -3.31 1.58 -10.98
C GLY A 140 -3.64 1.23 -9.53
N VAL A 141 -2.66 1.18 -8.64
CA VAL A 141 -2.87 0.94 -7.21
C VAL A 141 -3.51 2.16 -6.58
N ALA A 142 -4.75 2.05 -6.12
CA ALA A 142 -5.42 3.14 -5.41
C ALA A 142 -4.66 3.54 -4.14
N VAL A 143 -4.64 4.84 -3.82
CA VAL A 143 -3.98 5.38 -2.61
C VAL A 143 -4.43 4.65 -1.35
N GLU A 144 -5.73 4.39 -1.20
CA GLU A 144 -6.26 3.68 -0.04
C GLU A 144 -5.78 2.22 0.02
N ALA A 145 -5.75 1.52 -1.11
CA ALA A 145 -5.25 0.15 -1.16
C ALA A 145 -3.74 0.05 -0.82
N PHE A 146 -2.97 1.07 -1.19
CA PHE A 146 -1.56 1.19 -0.81
C PHE A 146 -1.39 1.35 0.70
N HIS A 147 -2.13 2.26 1.33
CA HIS A 147 -2.08 2.47 2.77
C HIS A 147 -2.50 1.22 3.55
N VAL A 148 -3.68 0.66 3.23
CA VAL A 148 -4.20 -0.56 3.88
C VAL A 148 -3.23 -1.72 3.78
N ALA A 149 -2.55 -1.89 2.65
CA ALA A 149 -1.56 -2.95 2.47
C ALA A 149 -0.35 -2.82 3.41
N LEU A 150 0.02 -1.59 3.81
CA LEU A 150 1.20 -1.32 4.64
C LEU A 150 0.86 -1.01 6.10
N GLU A 151 -0.41 -0.80 6.45
CA GLU A 151 -0.90 -0.55 7.81
C GLU A 151 -1.09 -1.87 8.60
N VAL A 152 -0.09 -2.73 8.55
CA VAL A 152 -0.06 -4.05 9.22
C VAL A 152 1.14 -4.15 10.15
N ASP A 153 1.19 -5.19 10.99
CA ASP A 153 2.26 -5.37 11.98
C ASP A 153 3.63 -5.60 11.35
N ASP A 154 3.69 -6.37 10.25
CA ASP A 154 4.93 -6.60 9.49
C ASP A 154 4.79 -6.12 8.04
N PRO A 155 4.96 -4.81 7.81
CA PRO A 155 4.80 -4.24 6.48
C PRO A 155 5.90 -4.66 5.48
N LEU A 156 7.04 -5.20 5.96
CA LEU A 156 8.09 -5.68 5.06
C LEU A 156 7.79 -7.06 4.49
N ALA A 157 7.02 -7.89 5.19
CA ALA A 157 6.59 -9.20 4.70
C ALA A 157 5.47 -9.09 3.65
N VAL A 158 4.82 -7.93 3.56
CA VAL A 158 3.69 -7.72 2.66
C VAL A 158 4.09 -7.76 1.20
N ARG A 159 3.20 -8.32 0.39
CA ARG A 159 3.21 -8.15 -1.06
C ARG A 159 2.27 -6.99 -1.40
N LEU A 160 2.84 -5.91 -1.91
CA LEU A 160 2.06 -4.76 -2.38
C LEU A 160 1.15 -5.14 -3.57
N PRO A 161 0.04 -4.44 -3.79
CA PRO A 161 -0.86 -4.71 -4.89
C PRO A 161 -0.11 -4.71 -6.24
N GLY A 162 -0.26 -5.78 -7.00
CA GLY A 162 0.40 -5.97 -8.29
C GLY A 162 1.89 -6.35 -8.24
N ALA A 163 2.47 -6.50 -7.06
CA ALA A 163 3.86 -6.92 -6.90
C ALA A 163 4.04 -8.43 -7.04
N SER A 164 5.19 -8.87 -7.51
CA SER A 164 5.56 -10.29 -7.62
C SER A 164 6.17 -10.87 -6.32
N GLY A 165 6.71 -10.02 -5.44
CA GLY A 165 7.40 -10.40 -4.20
C GLY A 165 7.04 -9.51 -3.01
N SER A 166 7.56 -9.83 -1.82
CA SER A 166 7.41 -9.00 -0.64
C SER A 166 8.25 -7.73 -0.74
N LEU A 167 7.87 -6.72 0.06
CA LEU A 167 8.64 -5.48 0.15
C LEU A 167 10.08 -5.73 0.63
N LEU A 168 10.27 -6.62 1.61
CA LEU A 168 11.62 -7.00 2.09
C LEU A 168 12.47 -7.59 0.97
N HIS A 169 11.90 -8.44 0.12
CA HIS A 169 12.63 -9.00 -1.02
C HIS A 169 13.09 -7.91 -2.00
N ALA A 170 12.22 -6.98 -2.33
CA ALA A 170 12.55 -5.87 -3.22
C ALA A 170 13.64 -4.96 -2.63
N LEU A 171 13.56 -4.66 -1.33
CA LEU A 171 14.58 -3.87 -0.63
C LEU A 171 15.94 -4.57 -0.61
N ARG A 172 15.98 -5.87 -0.33
CA ARG A 172 17.24 -6.64 -0.39
C ARG A 172 17.86 -6.58 -1.77
N THR A 173 17.09 -6.84 -2.82
CA THR A 173 17.57 -6.76 -4.20
C THR A 173 18.12 -5.36 -4.53
N CYS A 174 17.44 -4.30 -4.06
CA CYS A 174 17.92 -2.94 -4.24
C CYS A 174 19.24 -2.68 -3.52
N LEU A 175 19.38 -3.14 -2.27
CA LEU A 175 20.57 -2.92 -1.44
C LEU A 175 21.79 -3.73 -1.92
N GLU A 176 21.57 -4.85 -2.59
CA GLU A 176 22.64 -5.65 -3.21
C GLU A 176 23.28 -4.95 -4.41
N ALA A 177 22.53 -4.04 -5.06
CA ALA A 177 23.08 -3.20 -6.11
C ALA A 177 24.08 -2.19 -5.54
N PRO A 178 25.11 -1.78 -6.31
CA PRO A 178 26.06 -0.78 -5.84
C PRO A 178 25.33 0.55 -5.59
N GLY A 179 25.23 0.97 -4.33
CA GLY A 179 24.72 2.28 -3.98
C GLY A 179 25.57 3.41 -4.56
N THR A 180 24.99 4.58 -4.79
CA THR A 180 25.74 5.76 -5.25
C THR A 180 26.55 6.36 -4.11
N PRO A 181 27.82 6.73 -4.32
CA PRO A 181 28.59 7.52 -3.36
C PRO A 181 27.86 8.85 -3.07
N SER A 182 27.85 9.26 -1.81
CA SER A 182 27.30 10.57 -1.37
C SER A 182 28.38 11.61 -1.37
#